data_ef088788c166d2f105a50b75670ab27a
#
_entry.id   ef088788c166d2f105a50b75670ab27a
#
_cell.length_a   1.000
_cell.length_b   1.000
_cell.length_c   1.000
_cell.angle_alpha   90.00
_cell.angle_beta   90.00
_cell.angle_gamma   90.00
#
_symmetry.space_group_name_H-M   'P 1'
#
loop_
_entity.id
_entity.type
_entity.pdbx_description
1 polymer ?
#
loop_
_entity_poly.entity_id
_entity_poly.type
_entity_poly.pdbx_seq_one_letter_code
_entity_poly.pdbx_strand_id
1 'polypeptide(L)'
;MGFVRDEDLEWGPEGIEERIREGLLGYHDMPPLGVGRVVPEEYFERFGGVFPESVLYIWRRFGFVGFGQGRSWITDPVEWAPVVDAWLEGIEVPFPPQRWHCVTRTALGYMRLWGEISGPALKVDVIDGTIRPSSSVAGDMADPVLAERIGCITFTSPLEDLYDDEVSGRPVAVEGIERLGVPGAAEVFGFVPPLSFGGRISGDRLSVQKAVPYLVGLAQSTPRYLGVDLMAAWGGAATQFLIDQGAIPNSTGTSDGPSAPDTVGDPDNQDGPGGSGGPAGSGGFGGGL
;
A
#
# COMPACT_ATOMS: atom_id res chain seq x y z
N MET A 1 3.01 18.37 -19.80
CA MET A 1 3.23 16.94 -20.03
C MET A 1 2.11 16.22 -19.30
N GLY A 2 1.21 15.55 -20.04
CA GLY A 2 0.10 14.81 -19.41
C GLY A 2 0.66 13.55 -18.76
N PHE A 3 0.29 13.28 -17.52
CA PHE A 3 0.54 11.98 -16.87
C PHE A 3 -0.13 10.89 -17.72
N VAL A 4 0.64 9.90 -18.16
CA VAL A 4 0.08 8.67 -18.70
C VAL A 4 -0.65 7.99 -17.55
N ARG A 5 -1.94 7.72 -17.72
CA ARG A 5 -2.71 7.03 -16.68
C ARG A 5 -2.24 5.58 -16.63
N ASP A 6 -2.16 5.05 -15.42
CA ASP A 6 -1.77 3.63 -15.21
C ASP A 6 -2.68 2.65 -15.97
N GLU A 7 -3.90 3.07 -16.32
CA GLU A 7 -4.89 2.31 -17.10
C GLU A 7 -4.49 2.15 -18.59
N ASP A 8 -3.65 3.07 -19.09
CA ASP A 8 -3.21 3.11 -20.49
C ASP A 8 -1.85 2.40 -20.70
N LEU A 9 -1.21 1.91 -19.64
CA LEU A 9 0.09 1.24 -19.70
C LEU A 9 -0.09 -0.27 -19.89
N GLU A 10 0.59 -0.81 -20.89
CA GLU A 10 0.86 -2.24 -20.95
C GLU A 10 1.98 -2.57 -19.96
N TRP A 11 1.71 -3.50 -19.02
CA TRP A 11 2.65 -3.87 -17.94
C TRP A 11 3.74 -4.85 -18.42
N GLY A 12 4.25 -4.62 -19.64
CA GLY A 12 5.45 -5.21 -20.16
C GLY A 12 6.70 -4.37 -19.85
N PRO A 13 7.88 -4.78 -20.35
CA PRO A 13 9.15 -4.10 -20.07
C PRO A 13 9.14 -2.59 -20.39
N GLU A 14 8.48 -2.18 -21.48
CA GLU A 14 8.41 -0.78 -21.90
C GLU A 14 7.57 0.07 -20.95
N GLY A 15 6.39 -0.42 -20.54
CA GLY A 15 5.53 0.27 -19.58
C GLY A 15 6.16 0.36 -18.19
N ILE A 16 6.88 -0.69 -17.76
CA ILE A 16 7.63 -0.68 -16.50
C ILE A 16 8.75 0.37 -16.55
N GLU A 17 9.53 0.45 -17.63
CA GLU A 17 10.59 1.47 -17.78
C GLU A 17 10.01 2.88 -17.84
N GLU A 18 8.86 3.07 -18.47
CA GLU A 18 8.16 4.35 -18.48
C GLU A 18 7.73 4.75 -17.08
N ARG A 19 7.13 3.83 -16.32
CA ARG A 19 6.73 4.06 -14.94
C ARG A 19 7.93 4.35 -14.02
N ILE A 20 9.06 3.66 -14.23
CA ILE A 20 10.32 3.96 -13.52
C ILE A 20 10.76 5.38 -13.83
N ARG A 21 10.82 5.76 -15.10
CA ARG A 21 11.29 7.08 -15.54
C ARG A 21 10.39 8.19 -15.03
N GLU A 22 9.08 8.08 -15.18
CA GLU A 22 8.14 9.15 -14.84
C GLU A 22 7.74 9.14 -13.37
N GLY A 23 7.55 7.96 -12.77
CA GLY A 23 7.18 7.81 -11.37
C GLY A 23 8.37 7.91 -10.43
N LEU A 24 9.20 6.86 -10.40
CA LEU A 24 10.28 6.75 -9.42
C LEU A 24 11.34 7.85 -9.58
N LEU A 25 11.86 8.03 -10.79
CA LEU A 25 12.94 8.97 -11.06
C LEU A 25 12.45 10.40 -11.28
N GLY A 26 11.28 10.59 -11.91
CA GLY A 26 10.72 11.90 -12.23
C GLY A 26 9.91 12.48 -11.08
N TYR A 27 8.73 11.93 -10.81
CA TYR A 27 7.79 12.48 -9.82
C TYR A 27 8.30 12.38 -8.38
N HIS A 28 8.84 11.22 -8.00
CA HIS A 28 9.32 11.01 -6.63
C HIS A 28 10.76 11.49 -6.39
N ASP A 29 11.50 11.82 -7.45
CA ASP A 29 12.92 12.21 -7.38
C ASP A 29 13.74 11.22 -6.52
N MET A 30 13.66 9.94 -6.89
CA MET A 30 14.31 8.83 -6.20
C MET A 30 15.35 8.14 -7.09
N PRO A 31 16.50 8.79 -7.38
CA PRO A 31 17.57 8.14 -8.13
C PRO A 31 18.18 6.99 -7.31
N PRO A 32 18.63 5.91 -7.98
CA PRO A 32 19.33 4.82 -7.31
C PRO A 32 20.70 5.27 -6.78
N LEU A 33 21.13 4.69 -5.66
CA LEU A 33 22.46 4.95 -5.05
C LEU A 33 23.65 4.34 -5.82
N GLY A 34 23.46 4.01 -7.07
CA GLY A 34 24.44 3.34 -7.92
C GLY A 34 23.97 1.95 -8.33
N VAL A 35 24.90 1.01 -8.47
CA VAL A 35 24.59 -0.37 -8.83
C VAL A 35 24.28 -1.13 -7.53
N GLY A 36 23.07 -1.72 -7.45
CA GLY A 36 22.68 -2.54 -6.33
C GLY A 36 23.41 -3.88 -6.27
N ARG A 37 23.26 -4.59 -5.16
CA ARG A 37 23.69 -5.98 -5.07
C ARG A 37 22.89 -6.82 -6.05
N VAL A 38 23.58 -7.55 -6.93
CA VAL A 38 22.94 -8.42 -7.92
C VAL A 38 22.07 -9.45 -7.22
N VAL A 39 20.86 -9.65 -7.74
CA VAL A 39 19.95 -10.70 -7.27
C VAL A 39 20.50 -12.05 -7.75
N PRO A 40 20.67 -13.05 -6.86
CA PRO A 40 21.10 -14.38 -7.25
C PRO A 40 20.14 -15.02 -8.26
N GLU A 41 20.66 -15.74 -9.26
CA GLU A 41 19.82 -16.33 -10.32
C GLU A 41 18.80 -17.33 -9.75
N GLU A 42 19.16 -18.07 -8.70
CA GLU A 42 18.25 -18.97 -7.99
C GLU A 42 17.04 -18.26 -7.38
N TYR A 43 17.06 -16.92 -7.19
CA TYR A 43 15.91 -16.19 -6.69
C TYR A 43 14.83 -16.04 -7.77
N PHE A 44 15.21 -15.94 -9.03
CA PHE A 44 14.24 -15.88 -10.13
C PHE A 44 13.50 -17.21 -10.29
N GLU A 45 14.18 -18.34 -10.05
CA GLU A 45 13.54 -19.65 -10.00
C GLU A 45 12.66 -19.79 -8.75
N ARG A 46 13.18 -19.38 -7.57
CA ARG A 46 12.51 -19.51 -6.28
C ARG A 46 11.26 -18.64 -6.18
N PHE A 47 11.30 -17.43 -6.68
CA PHE A 47 10.25 -16.43 -6.58
C PHE A 47 9.42 -16.27 -7.85
N GLY A 48 9.76 -16.97 -8.92
CA GLY A 48 8.92 -17.12 -10.11
C GLY A 48 7.57 -17.72 -9.73
N GLY A 49 6.46 -17.04 -10.12
CA GLY A 49 5.12 -17.42 -9.73
C GLY A 49 4.69 -17.00 -8.30
N VAL A 50 5.62 -16.49 -7.47
CA VAL A 50 5.32 -15.83 -6.20
C VAL A 50 5.18 -14.32 -6.41
N PHE A 51 6.16 -13.74 -7.13
CA PHE A 51 6.12 -12.34 -7.53
C PHE A 51 5.71 -12.22 -9.00
N PRO A 52 4.97 -11.17 -9.37
CA PRO A 52 4.73 -10.82 -10.77
C PRO A 52 6.04 -10.59 -11.54
N GLU A 53 6.00 -10.75 -12.87
CA GLU A 53 7.18 -10.53 -13.72
C GLU A 53 7.71 -9.09 -13.64
N SER A 54 6.85 -8.11 -13.39
CA SER A 54 7.23 -6.71 -13.15
C SER A 54 8.17 -6.55 -11.94
N VAL A 55 7.97 -7.31 -10.87
CA VAL A 55 8.86 -7.33 -9.69
C VAL A 55 10.21 -7.95 -10.06
N LEU A 56 10.18 -9.10 -10.76
CA LEU A 56 11.39 -9.79 -11.20
C LEU A 56 12.18 -8.95 -12.20
N TYR A 57 11.49 -8.20 -13.08
CA TYR A 57 12.09 -7.24 -13.99
C TYR A 57 12.83 -6.13 -13.23
N ILE A 58 12.19 -5.52 -12.22
CA ILE A 58 12.78 -4.47 -11.39
C ILE A 58 14.00 -5.01 -10.63
N TRP A 59 13.96 -6.25 -10.15
CA TRP A 59 15.10 -6.90 -9.52
C TRP A 59 16.27 -7.12 -10.50
N ARG A 60 16.00 -7.52 -11.75
CA ARG A 60 17.05 -7.60 -12.79
C ARG A 60 17.62 -6.23 -13.14
N ARG A 61 16.76 -5.22 -13.14
CA ARG A 61 17.12 -3.85 -13.52
C ARG A 61 17.97 -3.15 -12.49
N PHE A 62 17.68 -3.31 -11.21
CA PHE A 62 18.30 -2.54 -10.14
C PHE A 62 19.05 -3.39 -9.11
N GLY A 63 18.71 -4.64 -8.95
CA GLY A 63 19.16 -5.43 -7.81
C GLY A 63 18.57 -4.94 -6.48
N PHE A 64 19.21 -5.33 -5.38
CA PHE A 64 18.88 -4.83 -4.05
C PHE A 64 19.62 -3.52 -3.80
N VAL A 65 18.97 -2.40 -3.99
CA VAL A 65 19.55 -1.05 -4.00
C VAL A 65 18.72 -0.07 -3.22
N GLY A 66 19.34 1.00 -2.73
CA GLY A 66 18.69 2.15 -2.15
C GLY A 66 18.41 3.25 -3.18
N PHE A 67 17.38 4.02 -2.92
CA PHE A 67 16.93 5.14 -3.74
C PHE A 67 16.80 6.42 -2.91
N GLY A 68 16.85 7.59 -3.58
CA GLY A 68 16.60 8.87 -2.96
C GLY A 68 17.52 9.15 -1.76
N GLN A 69 18.81 8.95 -1.92
CA GLN A 69 19.82 9.08 -0.85
C GLN A 69 19.58 8.11 0.32
N GLY A 70 19.05 6.91 0.06
CA GLY A 70 18.83 5.88 1.06
C GLY A 70 17.50 6.00 1.83
N ARG A 71 16.61 6.89 1.39
CA ARG A 71 15.27 7.02 1.97
C ARG A 71 14.42 5.78 1.75
N SER A 72 14.60 5.08 0.62
CA SER A 72 13.90 3.83 0.32
C SER A 72 14.86 2.78 -0.21
N TRP A 73 14.60 1.49 0.07
CA TRP A 73 15.44 0.37 -0.29
C TRP A 73 14.62 -0.79 -0.85
N ILE A 74 15.10 -1.43 -1.92
CA ILE A 74 14.69 -2.78 -2.29
C ILE A 74 15.43 -3.75 -1.38
N THR A 75 14.71 -4.61 -0.69
CA THR A 75 15.26 -5.54 0.29
C THR A 75 15.45 -6.95 -0.29
N ASP A 76 16.44 -7.68 0.21
CA ASP A 76 16.57 -9.10 -0.02
C ASP A 76 15.58 -9.85 0.88
N PRO A 77 14.53 -10.50 0.33
CA PRO A 77 13.50 -11.16 1.14
C PRO A 77 14.01 -12.31 1.97
N VAL A 78 15.14 -12.92 1.59
CA VAL A 78 15.75 -14.03 2.35
C VAL A 78 16.53 -13.48 3.55
N GLU A 79 17.31 -12.42 3.35
CA GLU A 79 18.04 -11.75 4.42
C GLU A 79 17.10 -11.13 5.46
N TRP A 80 15.94 -10.62 5.01
CA TRP A 80 14.96 -9.94 5.87
C TRP A 80 13.92 -10.88 6.49
N ALA A 81 13.91 -12.17 6.16
CA ALA A 81 12.96 -13.14 6.72
C ALA A 81 12.93 -13.15 8.27
N PRO A 82 14.06 -13.10 9.01
CA PRO A 82 14.03 -13.07 10.48
C PRO A 82 13.34 -11.83 11.05
N VAL A 83 13.39 -10.68 10.34
CA VAL A 83 12.70 -9.45 10.72
C VAL A 83 11.19 -9.61 10.55
N VAL A 84 10.77 -10.15 9.39
CA VAL A 84 9.36 -10.41 9.10
C VAL A 84 8.77 -11.37 10.13
N ASP A 85 9.46 -12.48 10.40
CA ASP A 85 9.03 -13.49 11.38
C ASP A 85 8.86 -12.86 12.76
N ALA A 86 9.83 -12.07 13.22
CA ALA A 86 9.77 -11.42 14.52
C ALA A 86 8.62 -10.38 14.62
N TRP A 87 8.37 -9.61 13.56
CA TRP A 87 7.31 -8.60 13.58
C TRP A 87 5.91 -9.19 13.47
N LEU A 88 5.74 -10.33 12.79
CA LEU A 88 4.45 -10.99 12.64
C LEU A 88 4.17 -12.07 13.69
N GLU A 89 5.15 -12.42 14.53
CA GLU A 89 4.97 -13.40 15.59
C GLU A 89 3.79 -13.05 16.51
N GLY A 90 2.80 -13.95 16.59
CA GLY A 90 1.60 -13.76 17.42
C GLY A 90 0.59 -12.73 16.91
N ILE A 91 0.76 -12.21 15.70
CA ILE A 91 -0.19 -11.27 15.08
C ILE A 91 -1.07 -12.03 14.10
N GLU A 92 -2.37 -12.01 14.33
CA GLU A 92 -3.36 -12.54 13.39
C GLU A 92 -3.70 -11.50 12.34
N VAL A 93 -3.10 -11.63 11.15
CA VAL A 93 -3.38 -10.74 10.02
C VAL A 93 -4.67 -11.19 9.29
N PRO A 94 -5.46 -10.26 8.70
CA PRO A 94 -6.76 -10.56 8.08
C PRO A 94 -6.62 -11.15 6.65
N PHE A 95 -5.66 -12.08 6.48
CA PHE A 95 -5.38 -12.72 5.19
C PHE A 95 -5.24 -14.23 5.38
N PRO A 96 -5.41 -15.04 4.32
CA PRO A 96 -5.15 -16.47 4.39
C PRO A 96 -3.73 -16.77 4.90
N PRO A 97 -3.49 -17.91 5.57
CA PRO A 97 -2.15 -18.34 5.96
C PRO A 97 -1.22 -18.38 4.75
N GLN A 98 -0.11 -17.66 4.82
CA GLN A 98 0.85 -17.52 3.74
C GLN A 98 2.20 -17.07 4.28
N ARG A 99 3.24 -17.14 3.46
CA ARG A 99 4.52 -16.53 3.76
C ARG A 99 4.48 -15.05 3.40
N TRP A 100 5.22 -14.27 4.18
CA TRP A 100 5.41 -12.84 3.97
C TRP A 100 6.87 -12.52 3.72
N HIS A 101 7.11 -11.62 2.78
CA HIS A 101 8.45 -11.22 2.34
C HIS A 101 8.57 -9.70 2.46
N CYS A 102 9.60 -9.20 3.14
CA CYS A 102 9.92 -7.80 3.09
C CYS A 102 10.47 -7.48 1.69
N VAL A 103 9.82 -6.59 0.95
CA VAL A 103 10.21 -6.25 -0.44
C VAL A 103 10.77 -4.85 -0.55
N THR A 104 10.31 -3.91 0.28
CA THR A 104 10.87 -2.56 0.38
C THR A 104 10.85 -2.08 1.83
N ARG A 105 11.78 -1.16 2.15
CA ARG A 105 11.83 -0.49 3.44
C ARG A 105 12.31 0.95 3.32
N THR A 106 12.07 1.75 4.33
CA THR A 106 12.62 3.10 4.46
C THR A 106 13.94 3.13 5.25
N ALA A 107 14.54 4.30 5.37
CA ALA A 107 15.73 4.50 6.20
C ALA A 107 15.51 4.20 7.68
N LEU A 108 14.31 4.44 8.20
CA LEU A 108 13.92 4.14 9.58
C LEU A 108 13.40 2.72 9.79
N GLY A 109 13.32 1.91 8.72
CA GLY A 109 12.88 0.52 8.80
C GLY A 109 11.37 0.31 8.64
N TYR A 110 10.58 1.33 8.24
CA TYR A 110 9.20 1.12 7.84
C TYR A 110 9.17 0.17 6.64
N MET A 111 8.43 -0.95 6.73
CA MET A 111 8.50 -2.05 5.77
C MET A 111 7.20 -2.21 4.99
N ARG A 112 7.33 -2.63 3.72
CA ARG A 112 6.24 -3.19 2.94
C ARG A 112 6.48 -4.69 2.80
N LEU A 113 5.47 -5.46 3.23
CA LEU A 113 5.52 -6.91 3.18
C LEU A 113 4.63 -7.42 2.05
N TRP A 114 5.17 -8.35 1.29
CA TRP A 114 4.49 -9.07 0.22
C TRP A 114 4.08 -10.46 0.71
N GLY A 115 2.79 -10.73 0.72
CA GLY A 115 2.25 -12.07 0.93
C GLY A 115 2.16 -12.84 -0.40
N GLU A 116 2.49 -14.12 -0.37
CA GLU A 116 2.51 -14.98 -1.57
C GLU A 116 1.14 -15.07 -2.28
N ILE A 117 0.04 -14.82 -1.54
CA ILE A 117 -1.32 -14.82 -2.08
C ILE A 117 -1.85 -13.39 -2.21
N SER A 118 -1.60 -12.55 -1.20
CA SER A 118 -2.23 -11.24 -1.07
C SER A 118 -1.39 -10.06 -1.59
N GLY A 119 -0.20 -10.32 -2.13
CA GLY A 119 0.69 -9.28 -2.65
C GLY A 119 1.17 -8.31 -1.55
N PRO A 120 1.45 -7.03 -1.87
CA PRO A 120 2.02 -6.06 -0.94
C PRO A 120 0.97 -5.52 0.06
N ALA A 121 0.21 -6.42 0.68
CA ALA A 121 -0.97 -6.11 1.48
C ALA A 121 -0.69 -5.77 2.94
N LEU A 122 0.57 -5.81 3.42
CA LEU A 122 0.94 -5.37 4.76
C LEU A 122 2.02 -4.30 4.74
N LYS A 123 1.90 -3.35 5.64
CA LYS A 123 2.96 -2.40 5.99
C LYS A 123 3.22 -2.49 7.49
N VAL A 124 4.50 -2.49 7.87
CA VAL A 124 4.91 -2.56 9.28
C VAL A 124 5.65 -1.28 9.65
N ASP A 125 5.07 -0.54 10.56
CA ASP A 125 5.69 0.62 11.17
C ASP A 125 6.45 0.18 12.43
N VAL A 126 7.76 0.13 12.32
CA VAL A 126 8.63 -0.34 13.40
C VAL A 126 8.78 0.69 14.54
N ILE A 127 8.38 1.93 14.30
CA ILE A 127 8.52 3.02 15.26
C ILE A 127 7.35 2.98 16.26
N ASP A 128 6.12 2.87 15.76
CA ASP A 128 4.91 2.83 16.60
C ASP A 128 4.37 1.43 16.86
N GLY A 129 4.94 0.40 16.21
CA GLY A 129 4.51 -0.99 16.35
C GLY A 129 3.27 -1.37 15.55
N THR A 130 2.80 -0.51 14.64
CA THR A 130 1.56 -0.75 13.89
C THR A 130 1.81 -1.61 12.66
N ILE A 131 0.99 -2.65 12.49
CA ILE A 131 0.92 -3.49 11.30
C ILE A 131 -0.36 -3.13 10.56
N ARG A 132 -0.24 -2.52 9.37
CA ARG A 132 -1.37 -1.96 8.61
C ARG A 132 -1.72 -2.86 7.43
N PRO A 133 -2.89 -3.52 7.44
CA PRO A 133 -3.38 -4.31 6.31
C PRO A 133 -3.97 -3.41 5.21
N SER A 134 -4.04 -3.94 3.98
CA SER A 134 -4.70 -3.33 2.83
C SER A 134 -5.44 -4.41 2.04
N SER A 135 -6.71 -4.64 2.36
CA SER A 135 -7.52 -5.70 1.76
C SER A 135 -7.88 -5.42 0.29
N SER A 136 -7.96 -4.14 -0.11
CA SER A 136 -8.19 -3.78 -1.51
C SER A 136 -7.08 -4.29 -2.43
N VAL A 137 -5.82 -4.12 -2.00
CA VAL A 137 -4.66 -4.64 -2.75
C VAL A 137 -4.71 -6.16 -2.87
N ALA A 138 -5.06 -6.85 -1.77
CA ALA A 138 -5.16 -8.31 -1.77
C ALA A 138 -6.25 -8.83 -2.73
N GLY A 139 -7.37 -8.11 -2.85
CA GLY A 139 -8.44 -8.46 -3.77
C GLY A 139 -8.02 -8.39 -5.24
N ASP A 140 -7.21 -7.40 -5.57
CA ASP A 140 -6.74 -7.15 -6.93
C ASP A 140 -5.67 -8.17 -7.41
N MET A 141 -5.00 -8.86 -6.50
CA MET A 141 -3.96 -9.85 -6.85
C MET A 141 -4.46 -11.09 -7.59
N ALA A 142 -5.77 -11.34 -7.58
CA ALA A 142 -6.37 -12.43 -8.34
C ALA A 142 -6.42 -12.16 -9.86
N ASP A 143 -6.35 -10.91 -10.28
CA ASP A 143 -6.27 -10.49 -11.69
C ASP A 143 -4.79 -10.36 -12.10
N PRO A 144 -4.31 -11.15 -13.10
CA PRO A 144 -2.92 -11.12 -13.52
C PRO A 144 -2.44 -9.75 -14.00
N VAL A 145 -3.29 -8.96 -14.65
CA VAL A 145 -2.95 -7.62 -15.15
C VAL A 145 -2.79 -6.64 -13.97
N LEU A 146 -3.72 -6.71 -13.01
CA LEU A 146 -3.64 -5.91 -11.81
C LEU A 146 -2.44 -6.32 -10.94
N ALA A 147 -2.11 -7.61 -10.87
CA ALA A 147 -0.94 -8.10 -10.16
C ALA A 147 0.37 -7.52 -10.72
N GLU A 148 0.53 -7.48 -12.06
CA GLU A 148 1.68 -6.85 -12.72
C GLU A 148 1.76 -5.35 -12.42
N ARG A 149 0.63 -4.65 -12.51
CA ARG A 149 0.52 -3.24 -12.13
C ARG A 149 0.92 -3.00 -10.68
N ILE A 150 0.37 -3.77 -9.76
CA ILE A 150 0.66 -3.69 -8.32
C ILE A 150 2.14 -3.98 -8.06
N GLY A 151 2.70 -4.99 -8.72
CA GLY A 151 4.11 -5.31 -8.66
C GLY A 151 4.99 -4.12 -9.03
N CYS A 152 4.74 -3.52 -10.19
CA CYS A 152 5.47 -2.34 -10.65
C CYS A 152 5.32 -1.15 -9.68
N ILE A 153 4.09 -0.80 -9.30
CA ILE A 153 3.79 0.33 -8.41
C ILE A 153 4.44 0.15 -7.03
N THR A 154 4.51 -1.07 -6.54
CA THR A 154 5.15 -1.38 -5.25
C THR A 154 6.57 -0.82 -5.15
N PHE A 155 7.32 -0.82 -6.24
CA PHE A 155 8.72 -0.35 -6.28
C PHE A 155 8.87 1.04 -6.87
N THR A 156 7.94 1.49 -7.69
CA THR A 156 7.99 2.82 -8.33
C THR A 156 7.24 3.90 -7.56
N SER A 157 6.50 3.51 -6.51
CA SER A 157 5.92 4.41 -5.50
C SER A 157 6.55 4.08 -4.15
N PRO A 158 7.69 4.70 -3.82
CA PRO A 158 8.47 4.35 -2.64
C PRO A 158 7.68 4.59 -1.35
N LEU A 159 8.02 3.81 -0.31
CA LEU A 159 7.59 4.14 1.04
C LEU A 159 8.33 5.40 1.49
N GLU A 160 7.62 6.24 2.22
CA GLU A 160 8.18 7.41 2.88
C GLU A 160 8.09 7.23 4.39
N ASP A 161 9.11 7.70 5.10
CA ASP A 161 9.07 7.79 6.54
C ASP A 161 8.06 8.88 6.94
N LEU A 162 7.21 8.55 7.92
CA LEU A 162 6.06 9.38 8.31
C LEU A 162 6.39 10.32 9.49
N TYR A 163 7.66 10.41 9.87
CA TYR A 163 8.06 11.07 11.10
C TYR A 163 8.89 12.31 10.83
N ASP A 164 8.45 13.42 11.43
CA ASP A 164 9.20 14.65 11.49
C ASP A 164 9.90 14.78 12.85
N ASP A 165 11.05 15.42 12.86
CA ASP A 165 11.76 15.78 14.07
C ASP A 165 10.91 16.72 14.93
N GLU A 166 10.74 16.42 16.21
CA GLU A 166 9.88 17.17 17.14
C GLU A 166 10.33 18.61 17.37
N VAL A 167 11.58 18.94 17.06
CA VAL A 167 12.15 20.27 17.28
C VAL A 167 12.21 21.07 16.00
N SER A 168 12.71 20.49 14.91
CA SER A 168 12.92 21.19 13.64
C SER A 168 11.69 21.14 12.73
N GLY A 169 10.79 20.16 12.91
CA GLY A 169 9.66 19.88 12.02
C GLY A 169 10.07 19.38 10.63
N ARG A 170 11.33 18.95 10.46
CA ARG A 170 11.83 18.37 9.21
C ARG A 170 11.74 16.85 9.25
N PRO A 171 11.62 16.17 8.08
CA PRO A 171 11.66 14.71 8.06
C PRO A 171 12.90 14.18 8.78
N VAL A 172 12.70 13.39 9.83
CA VAL A 172 13.77 12.94 10.72
C VAL A 172 14.79 12.06 10.00
N ALA A 173 14.36 11.29 8.98
CA ALA A 173 15.26 10.49 8.16
C ALA A 173 16.23 11.36 7.34
N VAL A 174 15.79 12.52 6.84
CA VAL A 174 16.63 13.48 6.12
C VAL A 174 17.69 14.06 7.06
N GLU A 175 17.32 14.43 8.26
CA GLU A 175 18.29 14.90 9.27
C GLU A 175 19.30 13.81 9.65
N GLY A 176 18.82 12.55 9.73
CA GLY A 176 19.69 11.40 9.92
C GLY A 176 20.73 11.26 8.81
N ILE A 177 20.30 11.38 7.55
CA ILE A 177 21.19 11.32 6.38
C ILE A 177 22.23 12.46 6.40
N GLU A 178 21.80 13.69 6.68
CA GLU A 178 22.69 14.86 6.75
C GLU A 178 23.75 14.70 7.86
N ARG A 179 23.38 14.13 9.00
CA ARG A 179 24.26 14.01 10.17
C ARG A 179 25.13 12.74 10.17
N LEU A 180 24.57 11.61 9.75
CA LEU A 180 25.18 10.27 9.89
C LEU A 180 25.66 9.69 8.57
N GLY A 181 25.25 10.30 7.45
CA GLY A 181 25.44 9.75 6.13
C GLY A 181 24.33 8.78 5.74
N VAL A 182 24.40 8.26 4.51
CA VAL A 182 23.41 7.35 3.95
C VAL A 182 23.54 5.96 4.60
N PRO A 183 22.49 5.39 5.19
CA PRO A 183 22.55 4.03 5.74
C PRO A 183 22.72 3.02 4.60
N GLY A 184 23.54 1.99 4.80
CA GLY A 184 23.77 0.92 3.82
C GLY A 184 22.58 -0.06 3.71
N ALA A 185 22.70 -1.02 2.78
CA ALA A 185 21.66 -2.05 2.57
C ALA A 185 21.35 -2.86 3.84
N ALA A 186 22.38 -3.17 4.64
CA ALA A 186 22.25 -3.89 5.92
C ALA A 186 22.09 -2.97 7.14
N GLU A 187 21.75 -1.68 6.93
CA GLU A 187 21.69 -0.68 7.98
C GLU A 187 20.37 0.08 7.97
N VAL A 188 19.95 0.55 9.13
CA VAL A 188 18.81 1.45 9.34
C VAL A 188 19.20 2.54 10.36
N PHE A 189 18.48 3.62 10.35
CA PHE A 189 18.51 4.54 11.48
C PHE A 189 17.62 4.01 12.60
N GLY A 190 18.15 4.02 13.81
CA GLY A 190 17.41 3.67 15.01
C GLY A 190 17.51 4.78 16.05
N PHE A 191 16.43 5.03 16.76
CA PHE A 191 16.45 5.96 17.90
C PHE A 191 17.18 5.36 19.10
N VAL A 192 17.96 6.19 19.78
CA VAL A 192 18.69 5.80 21.00
C VAL A 192 18.37 6.80 22.12
N PRO A 193 17.64 6.35 23.16
CA PRO A 193 17.00 5.04 23.30
C PRO A 193 15.83 4.86 22.29
N PRO A 194 15.39 3.63 22.00
CA PRO A 194 14.18 3.38 21.22
C PRO A 194 12.96 4.05 21.85
N LEU A 195 11.92 4.36 21.05
CA LEU A 195 10.71 5.03 21.54
C LEU A 195 9.99 4.19 22.61
N SER A 196 9.98 2.87 22.47
CA SER A 196 9.43 1.93 23.46
C SER A 196 10.11 2.03 24.84
N PHE A 197 11.31 2.62 24.92
CA PHE A 197 12.06 2.90 26.15
C PHE A 197 12.15 4.39 26.49
N GLY A 198 11.16 5.19 26.02
CA GLY A 198 11.09 6.63 26.33
C GLY A 198 11.98 7.50 25.44
N GLY A 199 12.39 7.00 24.28
CA GLY A 199 13.05 7.80 23.26
C GLY A 199 12.14 8.88 22.67
N ARG A 200 12.72 9.83 21.94
CA ARG A 200 12.00 10.89 21.21
C ARG A 200 12.29 10.80 19.73
N ILE A 201 11.34 11.28 18.94
CA ILE A 201 11.50 11.41 17.49
C ILE A 201 12.31 12.67 17.21
N SER A 202 13.62 12.50 17.13
CA SER A 202 14.54 13.60 16.86
C SER A 202 15.79 13.11 16.15
N GLY A 203 16.27 13.90 15.18
CA GLY A 203 17.45 13.60 14.38
C GLY A 203 18.73 13.44 15.22
N ASP A 204 18.83 14.16 16.36
CA ASP A 204 19.95 14.04 17.30
C ASP A 204 19.98 12.68 18.03
N ARG A 205 18.87 11.97 18.08
CA ARG A 205 18.70 10.65 18.71
C ARG A 205 18.90 9.49 17.77
N LEU A 206 19.04 9.74 16.48
CA LEU A 206 19.31 8.69 15.52
C LEU A 206 20.75 8.18 15.62
N SER A 207 20.92 6.91 15.36
CA SER A 207 22.22 6.26 15.13
C SER A 207 22.07 5.20 14.06
N VAL A 208 23.18 4.91 13.35
CA VAL A 208 23.20 3.82 12.38
C VAL A 208 23.21 2.49 13.12
N GLN A 209 22.26 1.62 12.79
CA GLN A 209 22.11 0.29 13.39
C GLN A 209 22.24 -0.78 12.32
N LYS A 210 22.70 -1.97 12.69
CA LYS A 210 22.58 -3.16 11.83
C LYS A 210 21.10 -3.57 11.76
N ALA A 211 20.52 -3.53 10.55
CA ALA A 211 19.07 -3.63 10.35
C ALA A 211 18.46 -4.87 11.00
N VAL A 212 18.90 -6.06 10.61
CA VAL A 212 18.28 -7.32 11.08
C VAL A 212 18.32 -7.47 12.59
N PRO A 213 19.47 -7.44 13.28
CA PRO A 213 19.49 -7.62 14.74
C PRO A 213 18.77 -6.50 15.50
N TYR A 214 18.84 -5.25 14.99
CA TYR A 214 18.16 -4.12 15.62
C TYR A 214 16.64 -4.27 15.52
N LEU A 215 16.11 -4.55 14.32
CA LEU A 215 14.66 -4.64 14.08
C LEU A 215 14.05 -5.89 14.74
N VAL A 216 14.78 -7.01 14.82
CA VAL A 216 14.36 -8.18 15.60
C VAL A 216 14.29 -7.85 17.10
N GLY A 217 15.31 -7.19 17.64
CA GLY A 217 15.31 -6.74 19.05
C GLY A 217 14.19 -5.72 19.32
N LEU A 218 13.92 -4.82 18.38
CA LEU A 218 12.84 -3.85 18.48
C LEU A 218 11.46 -4.53 18.48
N ALA A 219 11.23 -5.56 17.65
CA ALA A 219 10.00 -6.35 17.64
C ALA A 219 9.70 -7.03 18.98
N GLN A 220 10.76 -7.41 19.72
CA GLN A 220 10.62 -8.04 21.05
C GLN A 220 10.30 -7.05 22.16
N SER A 221 10.63 -5.76 21.96
CA SER A 221 10.49 -4.72 22.97
C SER A 221 9.40 -3.70 22.69
N THR A 222 8.85 -3.67 21.50
CA THR A 222 7.78 -2.76 21.09
C THR A 222 6.44 -3.50 21.10
N PRO A 223 5.40 -2.96 21.77
CA PRO A 223 4.05 -3.48 21.64
C PRO A 223 3.63 -3.43 20.16
N ARG A 224 3.19 -4.56 19.65
CA ARG A 224 2.75 -4.70 18.24
C ARG A 224 1.25 -4.88 18.19
N TYR A 225 0.60 -4.21 17.24
CA TYR A 225 -0.84 -4.30 17.07
C TYR A 225 -1.26 -4.16 15.62
N LEU A 226 -2.36 -4.81 15.28
CA LEU A 226 -2.97 -4.68 13.96
C LEU A 226 -3.69 -3.33 13.87
N GLY A 227 -3.26 -2.52 12.91
CA GLY A 227 -3.93 -1.26 12.58
C GLY A 227 -5.22 -1.48 11.80
N VAL A 228 -6.01 -0.43 11.68
CA VAL A 228 -7.24 -0.45 10.87
C VAL A 228 -6.89 -0.42 9.39
N ASP A 229 -7.56 -1.25 8.60
CA ASP A 229 -7.56 -1.12 7.14
C ASP A 229 -8.40 0.12 6.76
N LEU A 230 -7.72 1.24 6.56
CA LEU A 230 -8.38 2.52 6.30
C LEU A 230 -9.19 2.49 5.00
N MET A 231 -8.73 1.77 3.98
CA MET A 231 -9.44 1.69 2.70
C MET A 231 -10.73 0.88 2.84
N ALA A 232 -10.68 -0.26 3.55
CA ALA A 232 -11.87 -1.04 3.84
C ALA A 232 -12.83 -0.29 4.77
N ALA A 233 -12.31 0.40 5.79
CA ALA A 233 -13.11 1.19 6.73
C ALA A 233 -13.78 2.37 6.02
N TRP A 234 -13.08 3.08 5.15
CA TRP A 234 -13.66 4.19 4.38
C TRP A 234 -14.65 3.71 3.34
N GLY A 235 -14.35 2.61 2.63
CA GLY A 235 -15.29 1.98 1.70
C GLY A 235 -16.57 1.56 2.40
N GLY A 236 -16.47 0.91 3.56
CA GLY A 236 -17.63 0.54 4.38
C GLY A 236 -18.43 1.75 4.89
N ALA A 237 -17.76 2.79 5.39
CA ALA A 237 -18.40 4.02 5.85
C ALA A 237 -19.08 4.79 4.72
N ALA A 238 -18.44 4.87 3.55
CA ALA A 238 -19.02 5.50 2.36
C ALA A 238 -20.24 4.71 1.86
N THR A 239 -20.15 3.39 1.82
CA THR A 239 -21.28 2.51 1.48
C THR A 239 -22.43 2.69 2.46
N GLN A 240 -22.16 2.68 3.76
CA GLN A 240 -23.19 2.90 4.77
C GLN A 240 -23.83 4.29 4.65
N PHE A 241 -23.01 5.32 4.43
CA PHE A 241 -23.51 6.68 4.19
C PHE A 241 -24.44 6.74 2.97
N LEU A 242 -24.07 6.07 1.85
CA LEU A 242 -24.91 6.02 0.66
C LEU A 242 -26.22 5.23 0.88
N ILE A 243 -26.19 4.16 1.69
CA ILE A 243 -27.39 3.43 2.12
C ILE A 243 -28.29 4.35 2.96
N ASP A 244 -27.72 5.05 3.94
CA ASP A 244 -28.45 5.95 4.83
C ASP A 244 -29.08 7.14 4.08
N GLN A 245 -28.45 7.58 2.98
CA GLN A 245 -29.00 8.60 2.07
C GLN A 245 -29.99 8.03 1.05
N GLY A 246 -30.21 6.72 1.01
CA GLY A 246 -31.08 6.06 0.04
C GLY A 246 -30.59 6.05 -1.39
N ALA A 247 -29.30 6.33 -1.60
CA ALA A 247 -28.68 6.35 -2.92
C ALA A 247 -28.38 4.94 -3.47
N ILE A 248 -28.22 3.94 -2.58
CA ILE A 248 -28.07 2.53 -2.93
C ILE A 248 -28.95 1.66 -2.02
N PRO A 249 -29.51 0.54 -2.50
CA PRO A 249 -30.34 -0.33 -1.70
C PRO A 249 -29.51 -1.06 -0.63
N ASN A 250 -30.11 -1.24 0.57
CA ASN A 250 -29.51 -2.06 1.60
C ASN A 250 -29.64 -3.55 1.22
N SER A 251 -28.57 -4.18 0.77
CA SER A 251 -28.54 -5.58 0.32
C SER A 251 -28.50 -6.62 1.45
N THR A 252 -28.78 -6.25 2.70
CA THR A 252 -28.98 -7.20 3.79
C THR A 252 -30.41 -7.66 3.86
N GLY A 253 -30.88 -8.33 2.83
CA GLY A 253 -32.22 -8.96 2.78
C GLY A 253 -32.08 -10.42 2.40
N THR A 254 -32.33 -11.30 3.35
CA THR A 254 -32.60 -12.73 3.26
C THR A 254 -33.26 -13.11 1.94
N SER A 255 -32.70 -14.11 1.27
CA SER A 255 -33.34 -14.85 0.19
C SER A 255 -34.54 -15.65 0.75
N ASP A 256 -35.72 -15.07 0.70
CA ASP A 256 -36.96 -15.86 0.71
C ASP A 256 -37.27 -16.20 -0.76
N GLY A 257 -37.36 -17.50 -1.00
CA GLY A 257 -37.62 -18.09 -2.31
C GLY A 257 -39.02 -17.77 -2.85
N PRO A 258 -39.21 -17.99 -4.16
CA PRO A 258 -40.44 -17.58 -4.83
C PRO A 258 -41.63 -18.46 -4.45
N SER A 259 -42.69 -17.88 -3.90
CA SER A 259 -44.02 -18.48 -3.85
C SER A 259 -44.73 -18.30 -5.17
N ALA A 260 -45.29 -19.38 -5.68
CA ALA A 260 -45.98 -19.53 -6.95
C ALA A 260 -47.29 -18.68 -7.00
N PRO A 261 -47.78 -18.41 -8.24
CA PRO A 261 -48.92 -17.51 -8.44
C PRO A 261 -50.26 -18.21 -8.28
N ASP A 262 -51.18 -17.60 -7.61
CA ASP A 262 -52.59 -17.91 -7.66
C ASP A 262 -53.29 -17.00 -8.67
N THR A 263 -53.97 -17.68 -9.56
CA THR A 263 -54.82 -17.17 -10.64
C THR A 263 -56.18 -16.68 -10.15
N VAL A 264 -56.79 -15.84 -11.00
CA VAL A 264 -58.25 -15.62 -11.24
C VAL A 264 -58.81 -14.26 -10.80
N GLY A 265 -59.34 -13.55 -11.83
CA GLY A 265 -60.46 -12.66 -11.72
C GLY A 265 -60.35 -11.28 -12.40
N ASP A 266 -60.64 -11.20 -13.67
CA ASP A 266 -61.20 -10.03 -14.38
C ASP A 266 -62.71 -9.98 -14.09
N PRO A 267 -63.52 -8.92 -14.25
CA PRO A 267 -63.43 -7.82 -15.20
C PRO A 267 -63.99 -6.43 -14.73
N ASP A 268 -63.85 -5.48 -15.66
CA ASP A 268 -64.72 -4.34 -15.95
C ASP A 268 -64.51 -2.97 -15.22
N ASN A 269 -64.25 -2.01 -16.02
CA ASN A 269 -65.01 -0.79 -16.45
C ASN A 269 -64.30 0.55 -16.32
N GLN A 270 -64.03 1.11 -17.45
CA GLN A 270 -64.47 2.42 -18.03
C GLN A 270 -64.06 3.75 -17.34
N ASP A 271 -63.63 4.57 -18.25
CA ASP A 271 -63.79 6.03 -18.40
C ASP A 271 -62.63 6.97 -18.00
N GLY A 272 -62.07 7.56 -19.10
CA GLY A 272 -61.24 8.80 -19.05
C GLY A 272 -62.15 10.04 -18.96
N PRO A 273 -61.81 11.25 -19.39
CA PRO A 273 -60.51 11.79 -19.78
C PRO A 273 -60.22 13.19 -19.18
N GLY A 274 -59.06 13.79 -19.46
CA GLY A 274 -58.96 15.23 -19.55
C GLY A 274 -57.89 15.97 -18.79
N GLY A 275 -57.03 16.64 -19.52
CA GLY A 275 -56.74 18.04 -19.38
C GLY A 275 -55.34 18.49 -18.96
N SER A 276 -54.52 18.81 -19.94
CA SER A 276 -53.87 20.09 -20.24
C SER A 276 -53.10 20.86 -19.15
N GLY A 277 -51.84 21.23 -19.46
CA GLY A 277 -51.25 22.48 -19.03
C GLY A 277 -49.78 22.45 -18.66
N GLY A 278 -48.87 22.79 -19.60
CA GLY A 278 -47.58 23.41 -19.24
C GLY A 278 -47.77 24.88 -18.88
N PRO A 279 -46.79 25.75 -18.78
CA PRO A 279 -45.39 25.66 -19.24
C PRO A 279 -44.33 26.30 -18.29
N ALA A 280 -43.05 26.11 -18.64
CA ALA A 280 -41.94 27.07 -18.66
C ALA A 280 -41.49 27.89 -17.40
N GLY A 281 -40.15 27.97 -17.27
CA GLY A 281 -39.40 29.03 -16.56
C GLY A 281 -38.08 28.47 -16.04
N SER A 282 -36.94 28.49 -16.73
CA SER A 282 -35.95 29.54 -16.99
C SER A 282 -35.37 30.24 -15.76
N GLY A 283 -34.05 30.17 -15.65
CA GLY A 283 -33.15 30.99 -14.83
C GLY A 283 -32.17 30.13 -14.06
N GLY A 284 -30.88 30.10 -14.21
CA GLY A 284 -29.96 31.11 -14.68
C GLY A 284 -29.17 31.70 -13.52
N PHE A 285 -27.83 31.80 -13.69
CA PHE A 285 -26.81 32.42 -12.83
C PHE A 285 -26.21 31.47 -11.79
N GLY A 286 -24.83 31.29 -11.66
CA GLY A 286 -23.71 32.06 -12.17
C GLY A 286 -22.73 32.35 -11.05
N GLY A 287 -21.45 32.03 -11.28
CA GLY A 287 -20.31 32.64 -10.65
C GLY A 287 -19.95 32.10 -9.25
N GLY A 288 -18.76 31.70 -8.94
CA GLY A 288 -17.47 32.24 -9.21
C GLY A 288 -16.63 32.19 -7.92
N LEU A 289 -15.45 31.86 -8.05
CA LEU A 289 -14.20 31.86 -7.28
C LEU A 289 -13.77 30.51 -6.79
#